data_740af2fd5a4e582199dfd73b2302a327
#
_entry.id   740af2fd5a4e582199dfd73b2302a327
#
_cell.length_a   1.000
_cell.length_b   1.000
_cell.length_c   1.000
_cell.angle_alpha   90.00
_cell.angle_beta   90.00
_cell.angle_gamma   90.00
#
_symmetry.space_group_name_H-M   'P 1'
#
loop_
_entity.id
_entity.type
_entity.pdbx_description
1 polymer ?
#
loop_
_entity_poly.entity_id
_entity_poly.type
_entity_poly.pdbx_seq_one_letter_code
_entity_poly.pdbx_strand_id
1 'polypeptide(L)'
;MNWVQSEKAIYDAALKAVEKTNQSLIRVYLITQKEIEKELKQFYLSVDPSWSKQYQAARLTEVFKTISIRLKALTGISTEKIEQAFLRVYQDTFNNYAYNFSSYYADPKAFPILPFMVQSEKVIMAALNEKIGEYSFMKSMTEKQTILRDSLREQIAVAISKGESTAKLTARLKEVFDSGIARYATTARTEMLKAFSIAQEESTKQALDMGIDMKFQWIAANQPNRTRASHLAMNGKFAREFTADGMPVFKVGMSKGPGPRLLKGDDEKAQNINCRCRRINIPLPLTAEQEFEFERVTTTPTAEQYINMIS
;
A
#
# COMPACT_ATOMS: atom_id res chain seq x y z
N MET A 1 19.42 -19.66 6.41
CA MET A 1 18.59 -19.30 5.24
C MET A 1 19.46 -18.41 4.35
N ASN A 2 19.46 -18.59 3.02
CA ASN A 2 20.23 -17.70 2.14
C ASN A 2 19.60 -16.28 2.17
N TRP A 3 20.40 -15.22 2.16
CA TRP A 3 19.96 -13.82 2.20
C TRP A 3 18.83 -13.52 1.18
N VAL A 4 18.99 -13.95 -0.07
CA VAL A 4 17.98 -13.73 -1.14
C VAL A 4 16.64 -14.41 -0.83
N GLN A 5 16.66 -15.57 -0.15
CA GLN A 5 15.45 -16.27 0.28
C GLN A 5 14.77 -15.52 1.42
N SER A 6 15.54 -14.96 2.34
CA SER A 6 15.05 -14.14 3.44
C SER A 6 14.39 -12.87 2.93
N GLU A 7 15.04 -12.13 2.04
CA GLU A 7 14.49 -10.97 1.33
C GLU A 7 13.17 -11.29 0.62
N LYS A 8 13.11 -12.45 -0.04
CA LYS A 8 11.87 -12.91 -0.68
C LYS A 8 10.77 -13.18 0.36
N ALA A 9 11.10 -13.80 1.48
CA ALA A 9 10.12 -14.12 2.54
C ALA A 9 9.52 -12.85 3.15
N ILE A 10 10.31 -11.80 3.41
CA ILE A 10 9.82 -10.50 3.90
C ILE A 10 8.84 -9.88 2.89
N TYR A 11 9.19 -9.89 1.60
CA TYR A 11 8.31 -9.35 0.57
C TYR A 11 7.01 -10.16 0.42
N ASP A 12 7.08 -11.49 0.48
CA ASP A 12 5.91 -12.37 0.40
C ASP A 12 4.98 -12.15 1.62
N ALA A 13 5.52 -11.87 2.80
CA ALA A 13 4.74 -11.49 3.98
C ALA A 13 3.97 -10.16 3.76
N ALA A 14 4.61 -9.16 3.18
CA ALA A 14 3.94 -7.92 2.81
C ALA A 14 2.82 -8.15 1.77
N LEU A 15 3.04 -9.01 0.76
CA LEU A 15 2.00 -9.38 -0.20
C LEU A 15 0.80 -10.09 0.46
N LYS A 16 1.03 -10.98 1.42
CA LYS A 16 -0.04 -11.63 2.19
C LYS A 16 -0.84 -10.61 3.01
N ALA A 17 -0.18 -9.62 3.61
CA ALA A 17 -0.86 -8.54 4.32
C ALA A 17 -1.75 -7.70 3.37
N VAL A 18 -1.27 -7.37 2.16
CA VAL A 18 -2.07 -6.73 1.10
C VAL A 18 -3.31 -7.55 0.78
N GLU A 19 -3.16 -8.85 0.56
CA GLU A 19 -4.28 -9.73 0.20
C GLU A 19 -5.33 -9.79 1.33
N LYS A 20 -4.89 -9.96 2.58
CA LYS A 20 -5.78 -9.95 3.76
C LYS A 20 -6.54 -8.63 3.87
N THR A 21 -5.89 -7.50 3.64
CA THR A 21 -6.53 -6.18 3.67
C THR A 21 -7.55 -6.04 2.55
N ASN A 22 -7.21 -6.46 1.32
CA ASN A 22 -8.14 -6.44 0.19
C ASN A 22 -9.39 -7.30 0.46
N GLN A 23 -9.24 -8.50 1.02
CA GLN A 23 -10.39 -9.33 1.40
C GLN A 23 -11.27 -8.64 2.45
N SER A 24 -10.68 -7.95 3.42
CA SER A 24 -11.42 -7.17 4.41
C SER A 24 -12.17 -6.00 3.77
N LEU A 25 -11.55 -5.28 2.84
CA LEU A 25 -12.20 -4.19 2.08
C LEU A 25 -13.37 -4.72 1.25
N ILE A 26 -13.18 -5.82 0.52
CA ILE A 26 -14.26 -6.46 -0.27
C ILE A 26 -15.47 -6.76 0.61
N ARG A 27 -15.28 -7.32 1.80
CA ARG A 27 -16.38 -7.61 2.72
C ARG A 27 -17.16 -6.36 3.13
N VAL A 28 -16.47 -5.26 3.48
CA VAL A 28 -17.12 -3.98 3.83
C VAL A 28 -17.91 -3.43 2.65
N TYR A 29 -17.36 -3.50 1.45
CA TYR A 29 -18.04 -3.08 0.22
C TYR A 29 -19.31 -3.89 -0.06
N LEU A 30 -19.24 -5.22 0.05
CA LEU A 30 -20.39 -6.09 -0.18
C LEU A 30 -21.51 -5.87 0.83
N ILE A 31 -21.17 -5.57 2.09
CA ILE A 31 -22.15 -5.21 3.13
C ILE A 31 -22.85 -3.89 2.74
N THR A 32 -22.07 -2.85 2.44
CA THR A 32 -22.60 -1.53 2.06
C THR A 32 -23.45 -1.62 0.79
N GLN A 33 -23.03 -2.40 -0.20
CA GLN A 33 -23.79 -2.66 -1.42
C GLN A 33 -25.18 -3.24 -1.11
N LYS A 34 -25.24 -4.30 -0.31
CA LYS A 34 -26.49 -4.96 0.09
C LYS A 34 -27.43 -3.99 0.83
N GLU A 35 -26.89 -3.14 1.69
CA GLU A 35 -27.66 -2.15 2.41
C GLU A 35 -28.26 -1.09 1.45
N ILE A 36 -27.47 -0.59 0.49
CA ILE A 36 -27.93 0.36 -0.53
C ILE A 36 -28.97 -0.29 -1.45
N GLU A 37 -28.74 -1.52 -1.88
CA GLU A 37 -29.71 -2.29 -2.69
C GLU A 37 -31.04 -2.46 -1.95
N LYS A 38 -31.02 -2.77 -0.66
CA LYS A 38 -32.22 -2.90 0.18
C LYS A 38 -33.00 -1.58 0.25
N GLU A 39 -32.34 -0.46 0.46
CA GLU A 39 -32.98 0.86 0.52
C GLU A 39 -33.60 1.26 -0.82
N LEU A 40 -32.88 1.04 -1.91
CA LEU A 40 -33.38 1.30 -3.25
C LEU A 40 -34.58 0.40 -3.60
N LYS A 41 -34.56 -0.87 -3.23
CA LYS A 41 -35.69 -1.79 -3.42
C LYS A 41 -36.92 -1.31 -2.64
N GLN A 42 -36.73 -0.87 -1.40
CA GLN A 42 -37.83 -0.30 -0.59
C GLN A 42 -38.38 0.97 -1.24
N PHE A 43 -37.54 1.85 -1.75
CA PHE A 43 -37.96 3.04 -2.49
C PHE A 43 -38.79 2.66 -3.72
N TYR A 44 -38.31 1.75 -4.56
CA TYR A 44 -39.05 1.31 -5.78
C TYR A 44 -40.41 0.68 -5.46
N LEU A 45 -40.51 -0.09 -4.38
CA LEU A 45 -41.75 -0.69 -3.95
C LEU A 45 -42.75 0.33 -3.37
N SER A 46 -42.24 1.47 -2.88
CA SER A 46 -43.08 2.56 -2.32
C SER A 46 -43.50 3.60 -3.33
N VAL A 47 -42.99 3.55 -4.56
CA VAL A 47 -43.40 4.52 -5.63
C VAL A 47 -44.79 4.22 -6.11
N ASP A 48 -45.69 5.15 -5.83
CA ASP A 48 -47.06 5.14 -6.39
C ASP A 48 -47.05 5.83 -7.76
N PRO A 49 -47.56 5.20 -8.82
CA PRO A 49 -47.66 5.82 -10.14
C PRO A 49 -48.45 7.14 -10.17
N SER A 50 -49.32 7.36 -9.19
CA SER A 50 -50.09 8.60 -9.07
C SER A 50 -49.28 9.78 -8.51
N TRP A 51 -48.09 9.53 -7.98
CA TRP A 51 -47.26 10.61 -7.40
C TRP A 51 -46.80 11.60 -8.47
N SER A 52 -46.87 12.89 -8.10
CA SER A 52 -46.28 13.93 -8.96
C SER A 52 -44.76 13.72 -9.16
N LYS A 53 -44.27 14.14 -10.33
CA LYS A 53 -42.81 14.09 -10.61
C LYS A 53 -41.98 14.83 -9.56
N GLN A 54 -42.51 15.91 -8.98
CA GLN A 54 -41.86 16.66 -7.90
C GLN A 54 -41.72 15.83 -6.63
N TYR A 55 -42.76 15.09 -6.23
CA TYR A 55 -42.75 14.24 -5.06
C TYR A 55 -41.79 13.06 -5.25
N GLN A 56 -41.78 12.42 -6.43
CA GLN A 56 -40.81 11.37 -6.76
C GLN A 56 -39.35 11.88 -6.69
N ALA A 57 -39.08 13.10 -7.19
CA ALA A 57 -37.79 13.73 -7.14
C ALA A 57 -37.33 14.03 -5.68
N ALA A 58 -38.26 14.53 -4.85
CA ALA A 58 -37.96 14.80 -3.43
C ALA A 58 -37.64 13.50 -2.68
N ARG A 59 -38.40 12.44 -2.85
CA ARG A 59 -38.16 11.12 -2.26
C ARG A 59 -36.82 10.53 -2.72
N LEU A 60 -36.51 10.66 -4.01
CA LEU A 60 -35.22 10.22 -4.54
C LEU A 60 -34.03 10.98 -3.90
N THR A 61 -34.20 12.28 -3.65
CA THR A 61 -33.21 13.10 -2.96
C THR A 61 -32.92 12.58 -1.56
N GLU A 62 -33.93 12.16 -0.80
CA GLU A 62 -33.76 11.56 0.53
C GLU A 62 -32.99 10.23 0.47
N VAL A 63 -33.31 9.37 -0.50
CA VAL A 63 -32.56 8.11 -0.72
C VAL A 63 -31.09 8.41 -1.03
N PHE A 64 -30.80 9.42 -1.87
CA PHE A 64 -29.42 9.82 -2.16
C PHE A 64 -28.67 10.37 -0.95
N LYS A 65 -29.35 11.09 -0.05
CA LYS A 65 -28.72 11.51 1.22
C LYS A 65 -28.28 10.31 2.04
N THR A 66 -29.15 9.31 2.19
CA THR A 66 -28.85 8.07 2.92
C THR A 66 -27.70 7.30 2.27
N ILE A 67 -27.74 7.13 0.94
CA ILE A 67 -26.63 6.52 0.19
C ILE A 67 -25.31 7.27 0.44
N SER A 68 -25.33 8.60 0.40
CA SER A 68 -24.14 9.43 0.62
C SER A 68 -23.54 9.25 2.02
N ILE A 69 -24.39 9.11 3.04
CA ILE A 69 -23.95 8.82 4.43
C ILE A 69 -23.26 7.44 4.48
N ARG A 70 -23.86 6.41 3.88
CA ARG A 70 -23.25 5.06 3.84
C ARG A 70 -21.93 5.03 3.10
N LEU A 71 -21.82 5.74 1.99
CA LEU A 71 -20.56 5.84 1.23
C LEU A 71 -19.47 6.58 2.02
N LYS A 72 -19.84 7.61 2.79
CA LYS A 72 -18.92 8.30 3.69
C LYS A 72 -18.41 7.35 4.78
N ALA A 73 -19.29 6.57 5.39
CA ALA A 73 -18.91 5.55 6.39
C ALA A 73 -18.01 4.47 5.77
N LEU A 74 -18.36 3.96 4.59
CA LEU A 74 -17.54 3.00 3.83
C LEU A 74 -16.12 3.54 3.58
N THR A 75 -16.00 4.80 3.17
CA THR A 75 -14.70 5.43 2.91
C THR A 75 -13.89 5.57 4.20
N GLY A 76 -14.52 5.99 5.30
CA GLY A 76 -13.85 6.08 6.62
C GLY A 76 -13.28 4.73 7.07
N ILE A 77 -14.10 3.68 7.06
CA ILE A 77 -13.67 2.32 7.41
C ILE A 77 -12.56 1.82 6.48
N SER A 78 -12.66 2.10 5.19
CA SER A 78 -11.65 1.68 4.21
C SER A 78 -10.33 2.41 4.41
N THR A 79 -10.37 3.70 4.73
CA THR A 79 -9.20 4.52 5.06
C THR A 79 -8.49 3.97 6.28
N GLU A 80 -9.21 3.79 7.39
CA GLU A 80 -8.67 3.24 8.64
C GLU A 80 -8.00 1.87 8.45
N LYS A 81 -8.66 0.97 7.71
CA LYS A 81 -8.09 -0.36 7.43
C LYS A 81 -6.77 -0.28 6.63
N ILE A 82 -6.67 0.64 5.68
CA ILE A 82 -5.45 0.82 4.89
C ILE A 82 -4.35 1.44 5.77
N GLU A 83 -4.67 2.43 6.60
CA GLU A 83 -3.74 3.07 7.53
C GLU A 83 -3.16 2.06 8.53
N GLN A 84 -4.00 1.26 9.18
CA GLN A 84 -3.56 0.21 10.10
C GLN A 84 -2.70 -0.84 9.40
N ALA A 85 -3.05 -1.23 8.18
CA ALA A 85 -2.28 -2.18 7.40
C ALA A 85 -0.93 -1.58 6.94
N PHE A 86 -0.89 -0.30 6.61
CA PHE A 86 0.34 0.42 6.27
C PHE A 86 1.33 0.40 7.43
N LEU A 87 0.88 0.80 8.62
CA LEU A 87 1.70 0.80 9.84
C LEU A 87 2.26 -0.61 10.12
N ARG A 88 1.41 -1.62 10.08
CA ARG A 88 1.83 -3.01 10.31
C ARG A 88 2.86 -3.47 9.28
N VAL A 89 2.62 -3.26 7.99
CA VAL A 89 3.57 -3.66 6.95
C VAL A 89 4.90 -2.95 7.11
N TYR A 90 4.89 -1.66 7.47
CA TYR A 90 6.12 -0.93 7.75
C TYR A 90 6.89 -1.56 8.92
N GLN A 91 6.24 -1.71 10.08
CA GLN A 91 6.86 -2.25 11.29
C GLN A 91 7.39 -3.68 11.09
N ASP A 92 6.57 -4.56 10.54
CA ASP A 92 6.96 -5.95 10.28
C ASP A 92 8.14 -6.01 9.29
N THR A 93 8.12 -5.18 8.25
CA THR A 93 9.20 -5.12 7.26
C THR A 93 10.49 -4.61 7.89
N PHE A 94 10.45 -3.50 8.61
CA PHE A 94 11.60 -2.91 9.27
C PHE A 94 12.24 -3.90 10.25
N ASN A 95 11.43 -4.49 11.13
CA ASN A 95 11.90 -5.46 12.12
C ASN A 95 12.54 -6.70 11.48
N ASN A 96 11.95 -7.21 10.39
CA ASN A 96 12.53 -8.35 9.67
C ASN A 96 13.85 -8.00 8.99
N TYR A 97 14.00 -6.79 8.43
CA TYR A 97 15.28 -6.34 7.87
C TYR A 97 16.32 -6.14 8.95
N ALA A 98 15.98 -5.50 10.06
CA ALA A 98 16.86 -5.32 11.21
C ALA A 98 17.37 -6.67 11.76
N TYR A 99 16.45 -7.64 11.90
CA TYR A 99 16.81 -9.00 12.29
C TYR A 99 17.72 -9.68 11.27
N ASN A 100 17.44 -9.56 9.98
CA ASN A 100 18.24 -10.18 8.93
C ASN A 100 19.66 -9.61 8.89
N PHE A 101 19.81 -8.29 8.97
CA PHE A 101 21.13 -7.65 9.04
C PHE A 101 21.89 -8.09 10.28
N SER A 102 21.26 -8.05 11.45
CA SER A 102 21.86 -8.52 12.70
C SER A 102 22.29 -9.99 12.61
N SER A 103 21.45 -10.86 12.05
CA SER A 103 21.76 -12.30 11.92
C SER A 103 22.81 -12.61 10.89
N TYR A 104 22.97 -11.78 9.85
CA TYR A 104 23.96 -12.00 8.81
C TYR A 104 25.39 -11.72 9.30
N TYR A 105 25.55 -10.72 10.17
CA TYR A 105 26.85 -10.31 10.71
C TYR A 105 27.10 -10.85 12.11
N ALA A 106 26.17 -11.59 12.70
CA ALA A 106 26.36 -12.17 14.02
C ALA A 106 27.43 -13.26 13.99
N ASP A 107 28.43 -13.16 14.88
CA ASP A 107 29.19 -14.33 15.29
C ASP A 107 28.21 -15.31 15.97
N PRO A 108 28.21 -16.61 15.61
CA PRO A 108 27.40 -17.61 16.29
C PRO A 108 27.59 -17.68 17.83
N LYS A 109 28.69 -17.10 18.34
CA LYS A 109 29.05 -17.07 19.78
C LYS A 109 28.75 -15.74 20.46
N ALA A 110 28.62 -14.64 19.71
CA ALA A 110 28.26 -13.32 20.22
C ALA A 110 27.24 -12.70 19.29
N PHE A 111 26.00 -12.61 19.72
CA PHE A 111 24.91 -11.99 18.96
C PHE A 111 25.01 -10.46 19.13
N PRO A 112 25.72 -9.70 18.29
CA PRO A 112 25.63 -8.27 18.33
C PRO A 112 24.29 -7.86 17.71
N ILE A 113 23.38 -7.39 18.54
CA ILE A 113 22.15 -6.78 18.06
C ILE A 113 22.51 -5.39 17.54
N LEU A 114 22.40 -5.21 16.23
CA LEU A 114 22.56 -3.90 15.63
C LEU A 114 21.50 -2.94 16.18
N PRO A 115 21.86 -1.70 16.53
CA PRO A 115 20.96 -0.74 17.15
C PRO A 115 19.99 -0.12 16.13
N PHE A 116 19.18 -0.94 15.46
CA PHE A 116 18.14 -0.46 14.59
C PHE A 116 17.03 0.21 15.39
N MET A 117 16.62 1.41 14.95
CA MET A 117 15.55 2.17 15.58
C MET A 117 14.35 2.32 14.64
N VAL A 118 13.20 1.78 15.05
CA VAL A 118 11.94 1.98 14.34
C VAL A 118 11.51 3.45 14.46
N GLN A 119 11.08 4.05 13.36
CA GLN A 119 10.53 5.41 13.35
C GLN A 119 9.23 5.49 14.17
N SER A 120 8.94 6.66 14.74
CA SER A 120 7.68 6.89 15.44
C SER A 120 6.48 6.74 14.50
N GLU A 121 5.34 6.31 15.02
CA GLU A 121 4.09 6.18 14.26
C GLU A 121 3.74 7.46 13.50
N LYS A 122 3.98 8.62 14.11
CA LYS A 122 3.74 9.93 13.48
C LYS A 122 4.57 10.12 12.21
N VAL A 123 5.83 9.70 12.21
CA VAL A 123 6.73 9.79 11.04
C VAL A 123 6.28 8.80 9.96
N ILE A 124 5.94 7.57 10.36
CA ILE A 124 5.45 6.54 9.45
C ILE A 124 4.15 6.99 8.76
N MET A 125 3.21 7.55 9.50
CA MET A 125 1.95 8.05 8.96
C MET A 125 2.12 9.30 8.08
N ALA A 126 3.12 10.15 8.36
CA ALA A 126 3.47 11.24 7.45
C ALA A 126 3.92 10.73 6.09
N ALA A 127 4.70 9.64 6.05
CA ALA A 127 5.12 9.00 4.81
C ALA A 127 3.97 8.38 4.00
N LEU A 128 2.89 7.89 4.66
CA LEU A 128 1.66 7.48 3.98
C LEU A 128 1.05 8.64 3.19
N ASN A 129 1.00 9.83 3.81
CA ASN A 129 0.39 11.01 3.21
C ASN A 129 1.31 11.78 2.27
N GLU A 130 2.57 11.35 2.11
CA GLU A 130 3.47 11.91 1.12
C GLU A 130 2.88 11.73 -0.30
N LYS A 131 2.88 12.82 -1.05
CA LYS A 131 2.26 12.85 -2.39
C LYS A 131 3.05 12.00 -3.38
N ILE A 132 2.30 11.27 -4.21
CA ILE A 132 2.78 10.70 -5.47
C ILE A 132 2.24 11.63 -6.56
N GLY A 133 3.07 12.55 -7.06
CA GLY A 133 2.62 13.66 -7.89
C GLY A 133 1.69 14.60 -7.13
N GLU A 134 0.49 14.86 -7.66
CA GLU A 134 -0.52 15.73 -7.02
C GLU A 134 -1.42 15.00 -6.01
N TYR A 135 -1.29 13.68 -5.87
CA TYR A 135 -2.21 12.86 -5.09
C TYR A 135 -1.58 12.44 -3.75
N SER A 136 -2.20 12.90 -2.66
CA SER A 136 -2.01 12.29 -1.35
C SER A 136 -2.97 11.11 -1.17
N PHE A 137 -2.69 10.23 -0.22
CA PHE A 137 -3.57 9.11 0.14
C PHE A 137 -4.99 9.60 0.45
N MET A 138 -5.16 10.60 1.30
CA MET A 138 -6.47 11.15 1.68
C MET A 138 -7.23 11.73 0.49
N LYS A 139 -6.55 12.50 -0.38
CA LYS A 139 -7.16 13.02 -1.61
C LYS A 139 -7.64 11.90 -2.51
N SER A 140 -6.84 10.86 -2.68
CA SER A 140 -7.19 9.67 -3.47
C SER A 140 -8.41 8.94 -2.92
N MET A 141 -8.54 8.81 -1.59
CA MET A 141 -9.71 8.19 -0.96
C MET A 141 -10.98 9.01 -1.17
N THR A 142 -10.91 10.34 -1.01
CA THR A 142 -12.04 11.25 -1.23
C THR A 142 -12.50 11.24 -2.69
N GLU A 143 -11.58 11.27 -3.65
CA GLU A 143 -11.91 11.21 -5.08
C GLU A 143 -12.62 9.89 -5.43
N LYS A 144 -12.18 8.75 -4.88
CA LYS A 144 -12.84 7.45 -5.11
C LYS A 144 -14.25 7.41 -4.55
N GLN A 145 -14.47 8.01 -3.37
CA GLN A 145 -15.80 8.17 -2.81
C GLN A 145 -16.72 9.00 -3.75
N THR A 146 -16.20 10.12 -4.25
CA THR A 146 -16.93 10.98 -5.16
C THR A 146 -17.29 10.25 -6.44
N ILE A 147 -16.35 9.58 -7.08
CA ILE A 147 -16.58 8.78 -8.29
C ILE A 147 -17.64 7.69 -8.05
N LEU A 148 -17.55 6.97 -6.93
CA LEU A 148 -18.51 5.92 -6.60
C LEU A 148 -19.91 6.51 -6.39
N ARG A 149 -20.03 7.59 -5.64
CA ARG A 149 -21.29 8.30 -5.39
C ARG A 149 -21.91 8.79 -6.70
N ASP A 150 -21.15 9.45 -7.55
CA ASP A 150 -21.64 10.06 -8.77
C ASP A 150 -22.06 8.97 -9.80
N SER A 151 -21.27 7.89 -9.90
CA SER A 151 -21.61 6.73 -10.72
C SER A 151 -22.91 6.05 -10.24
N LEU A 152 -23.09 5.87 -8.93
CA LEU A 152 -24.35 5.33 -8.39
C LEU A 152 -25.54 6.24 -8.70
N ARG A 153 -25.36 7.56 -8.52
CA ARG A 153 -26.41 8.55 -8.83
C ARG A 153 -26.82 8.48 -10.29
N GLU A 154 -25.86 8.42 -11.20
CA GLU A 154 -26.11 8.30 -12.65
C GLU A 154 -26.87 7.03 -12.98
N GLN A 155 -26.42 5.87 -12.50
CA GLN A 155 -27.07 4.59 -12.81
C GLN A 155 -28.50 4.50 -12.25
N ILE A 156 -28.76 5.08 -11.09
CA ILE A 156 -30.09 5.15 -10.50
C ILE A 156 -30.99 6.09 -11.32
N ALA A 157 -30.49 7.27 -11.71
CA ALA A 157 -31.24 8.20 -12.54
C ALA A 157 -31.60 7.60 -13.90
N VAL A 158 -30.68 6.89 -14.54
CA VAL A 158 -30.93 6.16 -15.81
C VAL A 158 -32.00 5.08 -15.61
N ALA A 159 -31.92 4.28 -14.56
CA ALA A 159 -32.92 3.21 -14.32
C ALA A 159 -34.32 3.78 -14.10
N ILE A 160 -34.45 4.87 -13.35
CA ILE A 160 -35.75 5.54 -13.13
C ILE A 160 -36.30 6.15 -14.41
N SER A 161 -35.48 6.88 -15.18
CA SER A 161 -35.91 7.54 -16.42
C SER A 161 -36.35 6.54 -17.49
N LYS A 162 -35.79 5.33 -17.48
CA LYS A 162 -36.16 4.24 -18.42
C LYS A 162 -37.25 3.31 -17.88
N GLY A 163 -37.74 3.52 -16.65
CA GLY A 163 -38.69 2.61 -16.01
C GLY A 163 -38.13 1.18 -15.86
N GLU A 164 -36.86 1.04 -15.63
CA GLU A 164 -36.20 -0.27 -15.52
C GLU A 164 -36.67 -1.01 -14.25
N SER A 165 -36.69 -2.34 -14.31
CA SER A 165 -37.04 -3.17 -13.16
C SER A 165 -35.92 -3.09 -12.06
N THR A 166 -36.29 -3.40 -10.81
CA THR A 166 -35.37 -3.49 -9.68
C THR A 166 -34.22 -4.45 -9.97
N ALA A 167 -34.47 -5.55 -10.71
CA ALA A 167 -33.42 -6.51 -11.08
C ALA A 167 -32.36 -5.89 -12.00
N LYS A 168 -32.77 -5.09 -12.99
CA LYS A 168 -31.84 -4.36 -13.88
C LYS A 168 -31.06 -3.31 -13.12
N LEU A 169 -31.71 -2.54 -12.22
CA LEU A 169 -31.02 -1.59 -11.37
C LEU A 169 -29.97 -2.29 -10.49
N THR A 170 -30.32 -3.40 -9.82
CA THR A 170 -29.38 -4.17 -9.00
C THR A 170 -28.15 -4.62 -9.80
N ALA A 171 -28.33 -5.08 -11.05
CA ALA A 171 -27.22 -5.45 -11.91
C ALA A 171 -26.28 -4.26 -12.20
N ARG A 172 -26.84 -3.07 -12.54
CA ARG A 172 -26.06 -1.84 -12.74
C ARG A 172 -25.29 -1.41 -11.50
N LEU A 173 -25.93 -1.46 -10.33
CA LEU A 173 -25.28 -1.11 -9.07
C LEU A 173 -24.13 -2.05 -8.76
N LYS A 174 -24.28 -3.34 -9.01
CA LYS A 174 -23.21 -4.32 -8.84
C LYS A 174 -21.98 -3.95 -9.67
N GLU A 175 -22.14 -3.60 -10.94
CA GLU A 175 -21.02 -3.18 -11.81
C GLU A 175 -20.31 -1.95 -11.25
N VAL A 176 -21.04 -0.97 -10.72
CA VAL A 176 -20.47 0.23 -10.10
C VAL A 176 -19.69 -0.14 -8.84
N PHE A 177 -20.21 -1.01 -7.98
CA PHE A 177 -19.53 -1.47 -6.77
C PHE A 177 -18.30 -2.31 -7.10
N ASP A 178 -18.36 -3.23 -8.07
CA ASP A 178 -17.22 -4.03 -8.51
C ASP A 178 -16.06 -3.14 -9.01
N SER A 179 -16.38 -2.09 -9.79
CA SER A 179 -15.42 -1.07 -10.21
C SER A 179 -14.86 -0.28 -9.02
N GLY A 180 -15.68 0.07 -8.04
CA GLY A 180 -15.26 0.72 -6.80
C GLY A 180 -14.28 -0.13 -6.01
N ILE A 181 -14.61 -1.40 -5.76
CA ILE A 181 -13.76 -2.38 -5.06
C ILE A 181 -12.38 -2.46 -5.73
N ALA A 182 -12.32 -2.58 -7.06
CA ALA A 182 -11.07 -2.67 -7.79
C ALA A 182 -10.17 -1.43 -7.59
N ARG A 183 -10.77 -0.22 -7.55
CA ARG A 183 -10.04 1.04 -7.30
C ARG A 183 -9.47 1.10 -5.89
N TYR A 184 -10.24 0.72 -4.87
CA TYR A 184 -9.76 0.70 -3.47
C TYR A 184 -8.71 -0.38 -3.25
N ALA A 185 -8.87 -1.57 -3.83
CA ALA A 185 -7.87 -2.64 -3.77
C ALA A 185 -6.54 -2.21 -4.42
N THR A 186 -6.60 -1.44 -5.51
CA THR A 186 -5.40 -0.87 -6.14
C THR A 186 -4.72 0.14 -5.22
N THR A 187 -5.48 0.99 -4.53
CA THR A 187 -4.94 1.95 -3.56
C THR A 187 -4.30 1.22 -2.38
N ALA A 188 -5.02 0.29 -1.77
CA ALA A 188 -4.49 -0.50 -0.66
C ALA A 188 -3.16 -1.17 -1.01
N ARG A 189 -3.10 -1.82 -2.18
CA ARG A 189 -1.86 -2.43 -2.66
C ARG A 189 -0.74 -1.41 -2.85
N THR A 190 -1.03 -0.27 -3.46
CA THR A 190 -0.04 0.77 -3.73
C THR A 190 0.55 1.29 -2.42
N GLU A 191 -0.30 1.65 -1.46
CA GLU A 191 0.14 2.24 -0.19
C GLU A 191 0.85 1.22 0.70
N MET A 192 0.31 0.02 0.85
CA MET A 192 0.95 -1.01 1.67
C MET A 192 2.30 -1.46 1.12
N LEU A 193 2.45 -1.61 -0.21
CA LEU A 193 3.75 -1.91 -0.80
C LEU A 193 4.68 -0.70 -0.82
N LYS A 194 4.17 0.53 -0.75
CA LYS A 194 4.97 1.73 -0.47
C LYS A 194 5.51 1.68 0.96
N ALA A 195 4.69 1.29 1.96
CA ALA A 195 5.15 1.06 3.32
C ALA A 195 6.31 0.07 3.39
N PHE A 196 6.20 -1.07 2.69
CA PHE A 196 7.30 -2.02 2.55
C PHE A 196 8.57 -1.35 2.02
N SER A 197 8.47 -0.55 0.94
CA SER A 197 9.64 0.09 0.33
C SER A 197 10.28 1.14 1.22
N ILE A 198 9.48 1.91 1.96
CA ILE A 198 9.98 2.93 2.91
C ILE A 198 10.68 2.24 4.10
N ALA A 199 10.09 1.18 4.64
CA ALA A 199 10.70 0.42 5.72
C ALA A 199 12.03 -0.24 5.29
N GLN A 200 12.07 -0.80 4.06
CA GLN A 200 13.29 -1.32 3.47
C GLN A 200 14.35 -0.22 3.29
N GLU A 201 13.95 0.96 2.82
CA GLU A 201 14.85 2.10 2.65
C GLU A 201 15.42 2.55 3.98
N GLU A 202 14.59 2.73 5.00
CA GLU A 202 14.99 3.18 6.33
C GLU A 202 15.95 2.18 7.00
N SER A 203 15.61 0.90 6.99
CA SER A 203 16.50 -0.13 7.53
C SER A 203 17.81 -0.25 6.76
N THR A 204 17.79 -0.05 5.44
CA THR A 204 18.99 -0.01 4.59
C THR A 204 19.88 1.16 4.95
N LYS A 205 19.30 2.35 5.11
CA LYS A 205 20.06 3.55 5.49
C LYS A 205 20.75 3.36 6.84
N GLN A 206 20.03 2.89 7.84
CA GLN A 206 20.63 2.61 9.15
C GLN A 206 21.74 1.56 9.05
N ALA A 207 21.62 0.52 8.22
CA ALA A 207 22.65 -0.46 7.99
C ALA A 207 23.89 0.14 7.30
N LEU A 208 23.72 1.03 6.31
CA LEU A 208 24.82 1.77 5.67
C LEU A 208 25.52 2.71 6.66
N ASP A 209 24.76 3.42 7.51
CA ASP A 209 25.31 4.29 8.57
C ASP A 209 26.14 3.50 9.61
N MET A 210 25.87 2.21 9.78
CA MET A 210 26.67 1.27 10.59
C MET A 210 27.86 0.65 9.83
N GLY A 211 28.14 1.08 8.59
CA GLY A 211 29.26 0.61 7.79
C GLY A 211 28.99 -0.70 7.03
N ILE A 212 27.73 -1.14 6.90
CA ILE A 212 27.38 -2.34 6.14
C ILE A 212 27.26 -2.00 4.67
N ASP A 213 28.27 -2.34 3.89
CA ASP A 213 28.24 -2.17 2.43
C ASP A 213 27.29 -3.14 1.73
N MET A 214 26.61 -2.66 0.68
CA MET A 214 25.60 -3.45 -0.03
C MET A 214 25.62 -3.24 -1.54
N LYS A 215 25.19 -4.29 -2.27
CA LYS A 215 24.73 -4.17 -3.66
C LYS A 215 23.22 -4.20 -3.70
N PHE A 216 22.64 -3.44 -4.62
CA PHE A 216 21.20 -3.30 -4.76
C PHE A 216 20.75 -3.76 -6.13
N GLN A 217 19.79 -4.68 -6.17
CA GLN A 217 19.30 -5.27 -7.42
C GLN A 217 17.79 -5.04 -7.57
N TRP A 218 17.37 -4.61 -8.75
CA TRP A 218 15.95 -4.50 -9.10
C TRP A 218 15.40 -5.85 -9.54
N ILE A 219 14.30 -6.29 -8.94
CA ILE A 219 13.58 -7.50 -9.33
C ILE A 219 12.18 -7.13 -9.79
N ALA A 220 11.89 -7.35 -11.07
CA ALA A 220 10.56 -7.15 -11.61
C ALA A 220 9.61 -8.27 -11.14
N ALA A 221 8.32 -7.93 -11.02
CA ALA A 221 7.30 -8.91 -10.66
C ALA A 221 7.08 -10.00 -11.73
N ASN A 222 7.54 -9.76 -12.95
CA ASN A 222 7.46 -10.67 -14.09
C ASN A 222 6.06 -11.30 -14.29
N GLN A 223 5.01 -10.49 -14.13
CA GLN A 223 3.64 -10.93 -14.37
C GLN A 223 3.24 -10.57 -15.81
N PRO A 224 2.85 -11.55 -16.64
CA PRO A 224 2.41 -11.30 -18.01
C PRO A 224 1.31 -10.22 -18.03
N ASN A 225 1.39 -9.29 -18.99
CA ASN A 225 0.42 -8.21 -19.22
C ASN A 225 0.16 -7.25 -18.04
N ARG A 226 0.91 -7.37 -16.93
CA ARG A 226 0.76 -6.51 -15.74
C ARG A 226 2.03 -5.78 -15.35
N THR A 227 3.20 -6.31 -15.68
CA THR A 227 4.48 -5.65 -15.41
C THR A 227 4.83 -4.76 -16.60
N ARG A 228 5.09 -3.48 -16.34
CA ARG A 228 5.44 -2.48 -17.36
C ARG A 228 6.73 -2.85 -18.08
N ALA A 229 6.84 -2.54 -19.37
CA ALA A 229 8.05 -2.80 -20.15
C ALA A 229 9.29 -2.12 -19.54
N SER A 230 9.15 -0.87 -19.04
CA SER A 230 10.22 -0.16 -18.34
C SER A 230 10.71 -0.89 -17.09
N HIS A 231 9.81 -1.54 -16.34
CA HIS A 231 10.16 -2.33 -15.16
C HIS A 231 10.76 -3.69 -15.51
N LEU A 232 10.27 -4.34 -16.57
CA LEU A 232 10.85 -5.59 -17.08
C LEU A 232 12.29 -5.36 -17.56
N ALA A 233 12.55 -4.24 -18.23
CA ALA A 233 13.88 -3.84 -18.67
C ALA A 233 14.88 -3.64 -17.50
N MET A 234 14.38 -3.41 -16.29
CA MET A 234 15.20 -3.29 -15.08
C MET A 234 15.45 -4.63 -14.38
N ASN A 235 14.74 -5.69 -14.73
CA ASN A 235 14.85 -6.96 -14.05
C ASN A 235 16.29 -7.48 -13.98
N GLY A 236 16.76 -7.79 -12.78
CA GLY A 236 18.11 -8.29 -12.53
C GLY A 236 19.21 -7.23 -12.56
N LYS A 237 18.91 -5.97 -12.91
CA LYS A 237 19.92 -4.92 -12.95
C LYS A 237 20.32 -4.45 -11.57
N PHE A 238 21.62 -4.26 -11.38
CA PHE A 238 22.19 -3.63 -10.19
C PHE A 238 22.15 -2.10 -10.33
N ALA A 239 22.02 -1.41 -9.19
CA ALA A 239 22.22 0.02 -9.13
C ALA A 239 23.67 0.36 -9.50
N ARG A 240 23.86 1.42 -10.28
CA ARG A 240 25.17 1.94 -10.72
C ARG A 240 25.42 3.35 -10.23
N GLU A 241 24.40 4.03 -9.80
CA GLU A 241 24.44 5.38 -9.22
C GLU A 241 23.98 5.31 -7.78
N PHE A 242 24.57 6.16 -6.94
CA PHE A 242 24.31 6.23 -5.52
C PHE A 242 24.21 7.69 -5.08
N THR A 243 23.45 7.94 -4.03
CA THR A 243 23.44 9.22 -3.31
C THR A 243 24.69 9.35 -2.45
N ALA A 244 24.93 10.53 -1.87
CA ALA A 244 26.10 10.77 -1.00
C ALA A 244 26.10 9.89 0.26
N ASP A 245 24.92 9.45 0.74
CA ASP A 245 24.72 8.52 1.86
C ASP A 245 24.65 7.04 1.42
N GLY A 246 25.14 6.72 0.21
CA GLY A 246 25.27 5.34 -0.28
C GLY A 246 23.97 4.68 -0.74
N MET A 247 22.82 5.38 -0.71
CA MET A 247 21.56 4.82 -1.18
C MET A 247 21.54 4.68 -2.70
N PRO A 248 20.95 3.58 -3.24
CA PRO A 248 20.95 3.32 -4.68
C PRO A 248 20.04 4.31 -5.43
N VAL A 249 20.41 4.60 -6.68
CA VAL A 249 19.58 5.35 -7.61
C VAL A 249 19.27 4.52 -8.85
N PHE A 250 18.01 4.11 -9.00
CA PHE A 250 17.50 3.46 -10.20
C PHE A 250 16.79 4.48 -11.09
N LYS A 251 17.05 4.41 -12.41
CA LYS A 251 16.35 5.20 -13.42
C LYS A 251 15.35 4.33 -14.17
N VAL A 252 14.08 4.70 -14.16
CA VAL A 252 12.98 3.96 -14.79
C VAL A 252 12.05 4.95 -15.47
N GLY A 253 12.02 4.92 -16.80
CA GLY A 253 11.32 5.96 -17.57
C GLY A 253 11.96 7.33 -17.34
N MET A 254 11.14 8.34 -17.05
CA MET A 254 11.56 9.70 -16.68
C MET A 254 11.70 9.92 -15.18
N SER A 255 11.61 8.84 -14.40
CA SER A 255 11.68 8.88 -12.93
C SER A 255 12.94 8.20 -12.42
N LYS A 256 13.41 8.63 -11.25
CA LYS A 256 14.55 8.03 -10.54
C LYS A 256 14.27 7.94 -9.03
N GLY A 257 14.90 6.98 -8.36
CA GLY A 257 14.76 6.82 -6.91
C GLY A 257 15.41 5.55 -6.38
N PRO A 258 15.34 5.32 -5.06
CA PRO A 258 16.07 4.23 -4.40
C PRO A 258 15.50 2.84 -4.69
N GLY A 259 14.32 2.75 -5.29
CA GLY A 259 13.71 1.47 -5.61
C GLY A 259 12.27 1.57 -6.09
N PRO A 260 11.61 0.43 -6.30
CA PRO A 260 10.20 0.39 -6.69
C PRO A 260 9.31 1.17 -5.71
N ARG A 261 8.34 1.91 -6.24
CA ARG A 261 7.36 2.75 -5.52
C ARG A 261 7.92 4.00 -4.84
N LEU A 262 9.23 4.25 -4.94
CA LEU A 262 9.91 5.43 -4.42
C LEU A 262 10.59 6.26 -5.54
N LEU A 263 10.11 6.08 -6.76
CA LEU A 263 10.59 6.82 -7.92
C LEU A 263 9.95 8.22 -7.95
N LYS A 264 10.75 9.25 -8.24
CA LYS A 264 10.34 10.64 -8.38
C LYS A 264 10.71 11.15 -9.77
N GLY A 265 9.84 11.92 -10.41
CA GLY A 265 10.03 12.48 -11.74
C GLY A 265 8.71 12.64 -12.49
N ASP A 266 8.78 13.01 -13.75
CA ASP A 266 7.61 13.42 -14.54
C ASP A 266 6.59 12.30 -14.77
N ASP A 267 7.03 11.05 -14.78
CA ASP A 267 6.17 9.86 -14.92
C ASP A 267 6.00 9.06 -13.62
N GLU A 268 6.29 9.65 -12.44
CA GLU A 268 6.29 8.94 -11.15
C GLU A 268 4.99 8.20 -10.84
N LYS A 269 3.82 8.77 -11.20
CA LYS A 269 2.52 8.11 -11.04
C LYS A 269 2.46 6.80 -11.83
N ALA A 270 2.88 6.87 -13.09
CA ALA A 270 2.89 5.72 -13.97
C ALA A 270 3.86 4.64 -13.48
N GLN A 271 4.96 5.02 -12.83
CA GLN A 271 5.95 4.06 -12.36
C GLN A 271 5.61 3.45 -10.97
N ASN A 272 5.02 4.23 -10.06
CA ASN A 272 4.81 3.82 -8.67
C ASN A 272 3.46 3.12 -8.42
N ILE A 273 2.35 3.62 -9.02
CA ILE A 273 1.01 3.10 -8.76
C ILE A 273 0.90 1.63 -9.18
N ASN A 274 0.40 0.77 -8.27
CA ASN A 274 0.18 -0.66 -8.51
C ASN A 274 1.47 -1.44 -8.91
N CYS A 275 2.64 -0.91 -8.60
CA CYS A 275 3.92 -1.59 -8.85
C CYS A 275 4.09 -2.78 -7.90
N ARG A 276 4.50 -3.94 -8.44
CA ARG A 276 4.76 -5.19 -7.70
C ARG A 276 6.23 -5.61 -7.75
N CYS A 277 7.12 -4.76 -8.29
CA CYS A 277 8.56 -5.01 -8.27
C CYS A 277 9.12 -4.87 -6.85
N ARG A 278 10.31 -5.40 -6.61
CA ARG A 278 11.04 -5.23 -5.35
C ARG A 278 12.50 -4.90 -5.62
N ARG A 279 13.17 -4.32 -4.65
CA ARG A 279 14.61 -4.23 -4.58
C ARG A 279 15.11 -5.37 -3.70
N ILE A 280 16.25 -5.93 -4.01
CA ILE A 280 17.02 -6.80 -3.13
C ILE A 280 18.25 -6.03 -2.68
N ASN A 281 18.51 -6.02 -1.39
CA ASN A 281 19.74 -5.52 -0.78
C ASN A 281 20.64 -6.72 -0.55
N ILE A 282 21.85 -6.72 -1.06
CA ILE A 282 22.80 -7.84 -0.94
C ILE A 282 23.99 -7.31 -0.14
N PRO A 283 24.06 -7.63 1.16
CA PRO A 283 25.19 -7.18 1.98
C PRO A 283 26.49 -7.82 1.50
N LEU A 284 27.57 -7.06 1.60
CA LEU A 284 28.92 -7.51 1.30
C LEU A 284 29.58 -8.01 2.59
N PRO A 285 30.51 -8.97 2.50
CA PRO A 285 31.35 -9.34 3.65
C PRO A 285 32.04 -8.10 4.21
N LEU A 286 32.12 -7.99 5.51
CA LEU A 286 32.87 -6.92 6.17
C LEU A 286 34.35 -7.04 5.82
N THR A 287 35.04 -5.90 5.65
CA THR A 287 36.50 -5.85 5.62
C THR A 287 37.06 -6.00 7.03
N ALA A 288 38.31 -6.37 7.16
CA ALA A 288 38.93 -6.51 8.48
C ALA A 288 38.89 -5.22 9.33
N GLU A 289 38.94 -4.03 8.70
CA GLU A 289 38.75 -2.75 9.37
C GLU A 289 37.31 -2.55 9.86
N GLN A 290 36.31 -2.92 9.04
CA GLN A 290 34.90 -2.86 9.38
C GLN A 290 34.55 -3.87 10.48
N GLU A 291 35.14 -5.07 10.49
CA GLU A 291 34.97 -6.06 11.55
C GLU A 291 35.47 -5.50 12.90
N PHE A 292 36.62 -4.82 12.91
CA PHE A 292 37.17 -4.22 14.12
C PHE A 292 36.31 -3.05 14.65
N GLU A 293 35.81 -2.16 13.78
CA GLU A 293 34.91 -1.08 14.18
C GLU A 293 33.55 -1.63 14.65
N PHE A 294 33.06 -2.65 14.00
CA PHE A 294 31.79 -3.31 14.33
C PHE A 294 31.86 -3.96 15.72
N GLU A 295 32.95 -4.67 16.07
CA GLU A 295 33.16 -5.20 17.42
C GLU A 295 33.25 -4.10 18.48
N ARG A 296 33.73 -2.92 18.13
CA ARG A 296 33.86 -1.78 19.07
C ARG A 296 32.54 -1.09 19.36
N VAL A 297 31.62 -1.07 18.42
CA VAL A 297 30.30 -0.42 18.54
C VAL A 297 29.25 -1.36 19.16
N THR A 298 29.43 -2.68 19.04
CA THR A 298 28.53 -3.69 19.56
C THR A 298 28.80 -4.06 21.00
N THR A 299 28.46 -3.20 21.95
CA THR A 299 28.24 -3.64 23.34
C THR A 299 26.99 -4.51 23.35
N THR A 300 27.14 -5.78 23.70
CA THR A 300 26.11 -6.82 23.70
C THR A 300 24.94 -6.48 24.64
N PRO A 301 23.78 -6.01 24.18
CA PRO A 301 22.60 -5.97 25.02
C PRO A 301 22.07 -7.38 25.21
N THR A 302 21.56 -7.70 26.42
CA THR A 302 20.82 -8.94 26.65
C THR A 302 19.51 -8.97 25.87
N ALA A 303 18.94 -10.14 25.64
CA ALA A 303 17.66 -10.28 24.95
C ALA A 303 16.52 -9.44 25.60
N GLU A 304 16.54 -9.27 26.93
CA GLU A 304 15.61 -8.40 27.67
C GLU A 304 15.84 -6.91 27.35
N GLN A 305 17.07 -6.47 27.20
CA GLN A 305 17.38 -5.10 26.83
C GLN A 305 16.91 -4.78 25.40
N TYR A 306 17.01 -5.75 24.49
CA TYR A 306 16.48 -5.58 23.11
C TYR A 306 14.95 -5.45 23.08
N ILE A 307 14.25 -6.30 23.82
CA ILE A 307 12.78 -6.23 23.90
C ILE A 307 12.34 -4.88 24.48
N ASN A 308 13.07 -4.35 25.47
CA ASN A 308 12.79 -3.05 26.08
C ASN A 308 13.19 -1.85 25.20
N MET A 309 14.06 -2.03 24.21
CA MET A 309 14.45 -0.97 23.26
C MET A 309 13.49 -0.85 22.08
N ILE A 310 12.73 -1.91 21.77
CA ILE A 310 11.76 -1.94 20.65
C ILE A 310 10.29 -1.90 21.11
N SER A 311 10.02 -1.90 22.40
CA SER A 311 8.72 -1.68 23.02
C SER A 311 8.49 -0.21 23.37
#